data_1f8531dd7e6124fd9791d673159d3a5e
#
_entry.id   1f8531dd7e6124fd9791d673159d3a5e
#
_cell.length_a   1.000
_cell.length_b   1.000
_cell.length_c   1.000
_cell.angle_alpha   90.00
_cell.angle_beta   90.00
_cell.angle_gamma   90.00
#
_symmetry.space_group_name_H-M   'P 1'
#
loop_
_entity.id
_entity.type
_entity.pdbx_description
1 polymer ?
#
loop_
_entity_poly.entity_id
_entity_poly.type
_entity_poly.pdbx_seq_one_letter_code
_entity_poly.pdbx_strand_id
1 'polypeptide(L)'
;NQVRIYVWEGLSDMLAAHPERWPLGVGPDALYLGYYPYFVPALRQIDNPLVGAHDRSHNEPLDRLATTGVLGLIAWLAAVEVLFFYAARWLGLADDRARRNSLIAFLVAGPLVGALVPLAVDRSLRFAGLGIGIGVTLALIAWLAWQGLRRPAPTAADRVPADRAAVITALLGVLAAHFVEIQVGIPVTATQVMFWALAGVMVSVGVGRLDADEAAPAVEAAPTQAAAPASKERGAKPL
;
A
#
# COMPACT_ATOMS: atom_id res chain seq x y z
N ASN A 1 -7.72 -12.78 -21.85
CA ASN A 1 -6.51 -13.18 -21.15
C ASN A 1 -6.69 -14.55 -20.48
N GLN A 2 -6.84 -15.60 -21.30
CA GLN A 2 -7.17 -16.96 -20.87
C GLN A 2 -6.09 -17.57 -19.95
N VAL A 3 -4.80 -17.27 -20.20
CA VAL A 3 -3.67 -17.79 -19.41
C VAL A 3 -3.89 -17.51 -17.90
N ARG A 4 -4.21 -16.26 -17.54
CA ARG A 4 -4.42 -15.89 -16.13
C ARG A 4 -5.58 -16.66 -15.48
N ILE A 5 -6.69 -16.83 -16.22
CA ILE A 5 -7.87 -17.54 -15.70
C ILE A 5 -7.51 -19.01 -15.40
N TYR A 6 -6.76 -19.67 -16.29
CA TYR A 6 -6.30 -21.04 -16.06
C TYR A 6 -5.28 -21.14 -14.91
N VAL A 7 -4.40 -20.16 -14.76
CA VAL A 7 -3.49 -20.10 -13.59
C VAL A 7 -4.28 -19.95 -12.30
N TRP A 8 -5.28 -19.06 -12.26
CA TRP A 8 -6.14 -18.88 -11.08
C TRP A 8 -6.99 -20.13 -10.76
N GLU A 9 -7.44 -20.84 -11.80
CA GLU A 9 -8.14 -22.12 -11.65
C GLU A 9 -7.24 -23.18 -10.99
N GLY A 10 -6.06 -23.41 -11.53
CA GLY A 10 -5.12 -24.38 -10.95
C GLY A 10 -4.65 -23.98 -9.52
N LEU A 11 -4.51 -22.67 -9.23
CA LEU A 11 -4.23 -22.21 -7.88
C LEU A 11 -5.41 -22.43 -6.92
N SER A 12 -6.64 -22.25 -7.38
CA SER A 12 -7.84 -22.57 -6.61
C SER A 12 -7.88 -24.06 -6.25
N ASP A 13 -7.58 -24.92 -7.21
CA ASP A 13 -7.54 -26.37 -7.01
C ASP A 13 -6.42 -26.78 -6.04
N MET A 14 -5.23 -26.18 -6.17
CA MET A 14 -4.12 -26.37 -5.22
C MET A 14 -4.52 -25.98 -3.80
N LEU A 15 -5.12 -24.81 -3.62
CA LEU A 15 -5.56 -24.34 -2.30
C LEU A 15 -6.67 -25.22 -1.71
N ALA A 16 -7.61 -25.68 -2.55
CA ALA A 16 -8.67 -26.59 -2.12
C ALA A 16 -8.14 -27.96 -1.71
N ALA A 17 -7.10 -28.47 -2.37
CA ALA A 17 -6.48 -29.74 -2.06
C ALA A 17 -5.59 -29.71 -0.79
N HIS A 18 -5.14 -28.53 -0.37
CA HIS A 18 -4.20 -28.35 0.75
C HIS A 18 -4.71 -27.36 1.82
N PRO A 19 -5.84 -27.64 2.48
CA PRO A 19 -6.39 -26.73 3.49
C PRO A 19 -5.46 -26.51 4.68
N GLU A 20 -4.55 -27.45 4.98
CA GLU A 20 -3.53 -27.34 6.02
C GLU A 20 -2.52 -26.20 5.75
N ARG A 21 -2.40 -25.78 4.50
CA ARG A 21 -1.51 -24.68 4.09
C ARG A 21 -2.17 -23.30 4.10
N TRP A 22 -3.47 -23.23 4.29
CA TRP A 22 -4.19 -21.96 4.31
C TRP A 22 -3.65 -20.93 5.29
N PRO A 23 -3.23 -21.27 6.51
CA PRO A 23 -2.72 -20.27 7.44
C PRO A 23 -1.43 -19.57 6.96
N LEU A 24 -0.46 -20.34 6.43
CA LEU A 24 0.90 -19.86 6.12
C LEU A 24 1.29 -19.95 4.65
N GLY A 25 0.46 -20.55 3.80
CA GLY A 25 0.76 -20.76 2.38
C GLY A 25 1.82 -21.82 2.11
N VAL A 26 2.32 -21.82 0.88
CA VAL A 26 3.39 -22.75 0.43
C VAL A 26 4.80 -22.21 0.66
N GLY A 27 4.91 -20.95 1.06
CA GLY A 27 6.17 -20.23 1.25
C GLY A 27 6.45 -19.21 0.13
N PRO A 28 7.19 -18.13 0.44
CA PRO A 28 7.65 -17.18 -0.56
C PRO A 28 8.46 -17.86 -1.65
N ASP A 29 8.25 -17.46 -2.89
CA ASP A 29 8.92 -17.98 -4.11
C ASP A 29 8.82 -19.49 -4.32
N ALA A 30 7.96 -20.21 -3.56
CA ALA A 30 7.75 -21.66 -3.68
C ALA A 30 6.50 -22.03 -4.50
N LEU A 31 5.79 -21.04 -5.06
CA LEU A 31 4.53 -21.26 -5.76
C LEU A 31 4.66 -22.26 -6.90
N TYR A 32 5.71 -22.15 -7.71
CA TYR A 32 5.96 -23.04 -8.85
C TYR A 32 6.11 -24.52 -8.45
N LEU A 33 6.62 -24.80 -7.23
CA LEU A 33 6.77 -26.18 -6.73
C LEU A 33 5.41 -26.79 -6.36
N GLY A 34 4.55 -25.98 -5.70
CA GLY A 34 3.22 -26.45 -5.29
C GLY A 34 2.20 -26.48 -6.42
N TYR A 35 2.32 -25.54 -7.37
CA TYR A 35 1.35 -25.36 -8.46
C TYR A 35 1.45 -26.40 -9.57
N TYR A 36 2.63 -26.94 -9.85
CA TYR A 36 2.86 -27.82 -11.00
C TYR A 36 1.90 -29.01 -11.14
N PRO A 37 1.50 -29.71 -10.05
CA PRO A 37 0.52 -30.79 -10.13
C PRO A 37 -0.88 -30.33 -10.56
N TYR A 38 -1.21 -29.05 -10.36
CA TYR A 38 -2.51 -28.42 -10.64
C TYR A 38 -2.53 -27.63 -11.94
N PHE A 39 -1.51 -27.79 -12.77
CA PHE A 39 -1.41 -27.12 -14.06
C PHE A 39 -2.56 -27.56 -14.98
N VAL A 40 -3.46 -26.62 -15.32
CA VAL A 40 -4.65 -26.92 -16.13
C VAL A 40 -4.27 -27.42 -17.51
N PRO A 41 -4.78 -28.57 -18.00
CA PRO A 41 -4.39 -29.12 -19.29
C PRO A 41 -4.58 -28.20 -20.49
N ALA A 42 -5.63 -27.34 -20.46
CA ALA A 42 -5.90 -26.37 -21.51
C ALA A 42 -4.78 -25.30 -21.60
N LEU A 43 -4.09 -24.99 -20.50
CA LEU A 43 -2.97 -24.05 -20.48
C LEU A 43 -1.77 -24.58 -21.26
N ARG A 44 -1.56 -25.90 -21.31
CA ARG A 44 -0.47 -26.54 -22.09
C ARG A 44 -0.55 -26.29 -23.60
N GLN A 45 -1.74 -25.97 -24.10
CA GLN A 45 -1.94 -25.68 -25.53
C GLN A 45 -1.62 -24.21 -25.87
N ILE A 46 -1.62 -23.33 -24.86
CA ILE A 46 -1.44 -21.89 -25.02
C ILE A 46 -0.04 -21.47 -24.53
N ASP A 47 0.43 -22.13 -23.49
CA ASP A 47 1.71 -21.83 -22.83
C ASP A 47 2.48 -23.12 -22.56
N ASN A 48 3.78 -23.13 -22.89
CA ASN A 48 4.60 -24.31 -22.71
C ASN A 48 5.12 -24.40 -21.27
N PRO A 49 4.69 -25.40 -20.48
CA PRO A 49 5.11 -25.52 -19.08
C PRO A 49 6.61 -25.80 -18.91
N LEU A 50 7.31 -26.19 -19.99
CA LEU A 50 8.76 -26.42 -19.97
C LEU A 50 9.57 -25.15 -20.18
N VAL A 51 8.94 -24.06 -20.64
CA VAL A 51 9.61 -22.78 -20.93
C VAL A 51 9.40 -21.75 -19.83
N GLY A 52 8.34 -21.88 -19.03
CA GLY A 52 8.04 -20.96 -17.92
C GLY A 52 7.19 -21.64 -16.86
N ALA A 53 7.78 -21.99 -15.72
CA ALA A 53 6.98 -22.28 -14.54
C ALA A 53 6.28 -20.99 -14.11
N HIS A 54 4.95 -21.05 -13.94
CA HIS A 54 4.22 -19.91 -13.36
C HIS A 54 4.64 -19.75 -11.90
N ASP A 55 5.51 -18.78 -11.65
CA ASP A 55 6.00 -18.41 -10.31
C ASP A 55 5.08 -17.39 -9.62
N ARG A 56 4.16 -16.79 -10.39
CA ARG A 56 3.20 -15.78 -9.94
C ARG A 56 1.83 -15.96 -10.59
N SER A 57 0.78 -15.60 -9.87
CA SER A 57 -0.61 -15.66 -10.36
C SER A 57 -1.01 -14.48 -11.24
N HIS A 58 -0.22 -13.41 -11.28
CA HIS A 58 -0.63 -12.10 -11.83
C HIS A 58 -1.86 -11.49 -11.13
N ASN A 59 -2.01 -11.78 -9.84
CA ASN A 59 -3.00 -11.22 -8.94
C ASN A 59 -2.43 -11.23 -7.53
N GLU A 60 -2.07 -10.07 -7.00
CA GLU A 60 -1.34 -9.98 -5.73
C GLU A 60 -2.08 -10.60 -4.53
N PRO A 61 -3.41 -10.36 -4.31
CA PRO A 61 -4.12 -11.04 -3.24
C PRO A 61 -4.08 -12.57 -3.34
N LEU A 62 -4.19 -13.12 -4.56
CA LEU A 62 -4.13 -14.57 -4.76
C LEU A 62 -2.72 -15.10 -4.54
N ASP A 63 -1.68 -14.36 -4.97
CA ASP A 63 -0.29 -14.68 -4.69
C ASP A 63 -0.01 -14.69 -3.19
N ARG A 64 -0.49 -13.68 -2.44
CA ARG A 64 -0.37 -13.62 -0.98
C ARG A 64 -1.07 -14.80 -0.31
N LEU A 65 -2.28 -15.10 -0.75
CA LEU A 65 -3.02 -16.26 -0.21
C LEU A 65 -2.27 -17.57 -0.46
N ALA A 66 -1.74 -17.76 -1.66
CA ALA A 66 -1.02 -18.99 -2.01
C ALA A 66 0.34 -19.09 -1.30
N THR A 67 1.12 -18.01 -1.25
CA THR A 67 2.52 -18.03 -0.78
C THR A 67 2.66 -17.79 0.72
N THR A 68 1.86 -16.89 1.32
CA THR A 68 1.96 -16.50 2.73
C THR A 68 0.68 -16.82 3.52
N GLY A 69 -0.30 -17.43 2.87
CA GLY A 69 -1.56 -17.86 3.46
C GLY A 69 -2.48 -16.70 3.85
N VAL A 70 -3.53 -17.07 4.57
CA VAL A 70 -4.54 -16.10 5.08
C VAL A 70 -3.90 -15.06 5.99
N LEU A 71 -2.94 -15.47 6.83
CA LEU A 71 -2.28 -14.54 7.76
C LEU A 71 -1.46 -13.49 7.00
N GLY A 72 -0.70 -13.90 5.98
CA GLY A 72 0.06 -12.97 5.15
C GLY A 72 -0.83 -12.06 4.30
N LEU A 73 -1.91 -12.60 3.74
CA LEU A 73 -2.90 -11.81 3.00
C LEU A 73 -3.54 -10.72 3.89
N ILE A 74 -3.98 -11.09 5.11
CA ILE A 74 -4.57 -10.13 6.07
C ILE A 74 -3.53 -9.07 6.46
N ALA A 75 -2.30 -9.46 6.77
CA ALA A 75 -1.26 -8.52 7.15
C ALA A 75 -0.94 -7.53 6.00
N TRP A 76 -0.84 -8.03 4.77
CA TRP A 76 -0.61 -7.20 3.59
C TRP A 76 -1.78 -6.25 3.32
N LEU A 77 -3.03 -6.73 3.35
CA LEU A 77 -4.22 -5.89 3.19
C LEU A 77 -4.27 -4.82 4.27
N ALA A 78 -4.07 -5.19 5.54
CA ALA A 78 -4.05 -4.25 6.65
C ALA A 78 -2.99 -3.15 6.46
N ALA A 79 -1.78 -3.50 5.99
CA ALA A 79 -0.73 -2.52 5.71
C ALA A 79 -1.15 -1.51 4.63
N VAL A 80 -1.76 -1.98 3.53
CA VAL A 80 -2.26 -1.12 2.45
C VAL A 80 -3.44 -0.27 2.93
N GLU A 81 -4.40 -0.85 3.62
CA GLU A 81 -5.60 -0.16 4.09
C GLU A 81 -5.30 0.91 5.16
N VAL A 82 -4.30 0.65 6.01
CA VAL A 82 -3.80 1.63 6.98
C VAL A 82 -3.25 2.88 6.29
N LEU A 83 -2.59 2.75 5.13
CA LEU A 83 -2.15 3.91 4.35
C LEU A 83 -3.35 4.73 3.85
N PHE A 84 -4.39 4.10 3.30
CA PHE A 84 -5.62 4.77 2.87
C PHE A 84 -6.35 5.43 4.05
N PHE A 85 -6.42 4.73 5.18
CA PHE A 85 -7.04 5.26 6.40
C PHE A 85 -6.35 6.54 6.89
N TYR A 86 -5.02 6.52 7.01
CA TYR A 86 -4.28 7.69 7.47
C TYR A 86 -4.26 8.81 6.44
N ALA A 87 -4.19 8.51 5.14
CA ALA A 87 -4.33 9.51 4.10
C ALA A 87 -5.67 10.26 4.20
N ALA A 88 -6.78 9.53 4.38
CA ALA A 88 -8.10 10.13 4.59
C ALA A 88 -8.14 11.01 5.86
N ARG A 89 -7.44 10.60 6.93
CA ARG A 89 -7.33 11.40 8.15
C ARG A 89 -6.51 12.67 7.95
N TRP A 90 -5.36 12.58 7.31
CA TRP A 90 -4.49 13.73 7.04
C TRP A 90 -5.12 14.73 6.07
N LEU A 91 -6.01 14.27 5.20
CA LEU A 91 -6.83 15.12 4.33
C LEU A 91 -8.07 15.70 5.03
N GLY A 92 -8.24 15.44 6.33
CA GLY A 92 -9.40 15.91 7.09
C GLY A 92 -10.72 15.24 6.66
N LEU A 93 -10.70 14.11 5.96
CA LEU A 93 -11.92 13.42 5.52
C LEU A 93 -12.53 12.55 6.62
N ALA A 94 -11.72 12.11 7.60
CA ALA A 94 -12.11 11.23 8.71
C ALA A 94 -11.77 11.86 10.07
N ASP A 95 -12.26 13.08 10.34
CA ASP A 95 -11.92 13.87 11.54
C ASP A 95 -12.61 13.36 12.80
N ASP A 96 -13.90 13.05 12.70
CA ASP A 96 -14.71 12.61 13.82
C ASP A 96 -14.75 11.08 13.95
N ARG A 97 -15.21 10.61 15.12
CA ARG A 97 -15.29 9.18 15.44
C ARG A 97 -16.23 8.42 14.50
N ALA A 98 -17.33 9.02 14.09
CA ALA A 98 -18.32 8.36 13.25
C ALA A 98 -17.75 8.11 11.84
N ARG A 99 -17.05 9.11 11.26
CA ARG A 99 -16.38 8.99 9.96
C ARG A 99 -15.24 7.98 9.99
N ARG A 100 -14.42 7.99 11.04
CA ARG A 100 -13.37 6.98 11.22
C ARG A 100 -13.94 5.57 11.29
N ASN A 101 -14.97 5.37 12.09
CA ASN A 101 -15.61 4.06 12.22
C ASN A 101 -16.25 3.62 10.90
N SER A 102 -16.91 4.54 10.16
CA SER A 102 -17.45 4.22 8.84
C SER A 102 -16.36 3.85 7.85
N LEU A 103 -15.22 4.60 7.83
CA LEU A 103 -14.09 4.25 6.95
C LEU A 103 -13.56 2.86 7.26
N ILE A 104 -13.32 2.54 8.53
CA ILE A 104 -12.88 1.20 8.95
C ILE A 104 -13.90 0.14 8.50
N ALA A 105 -15.19 0.40 8.70
CA ALA A 105 -16.22 -0.55 8.26
C ALA A 105 -16.19 -0.81 6.75
N PHE A 106 -16.00 0.23 5.93
CA PHE A 106 -15.87 0.08 4.48
C PHE A 106 -14.58 -0.66 4.07
N LEU A 107 -13.46 -0.34 4.69
CA LEU A 107 -12.18 -1.01 4.44
C LEU A 107 -12.25 -2.50 4.80
N VAL A 108 -12.87 -2.87 5.92
CA VAL A 108 -13.04 -4.28 6.30
C VAL A 108 -14.09 -4.99 5.44
N ALA A 109 -15.22 -4.35 5.17
CA ALA A 109 -16.31 -4.96 4.40
C ALA A 109 -15.96 -5.14 2.92
N GLY A 110 -15.21 -4.20 2.34
CA GLY A 110 -14.83 -4.23 0.93
C GLY A 110 -14.14 -5.53 0.50
N PRO A 111 -12.98 -5.87 1.04
CA PRO A 111 -12.28 -7.10 0.69
C PRO A 111 -13.06 -8.36 1.07
N LEU A 112 -13.81 -8.36 2.18
CA LEU A 112 -14.65 -9.50 2.56
C LEU A 112 -15.76 -9.76 1.55
N VAL A 113 -16.53 -8.74 1.20
CA VAL A 113 -17.58 -8.85 0.17
C VAL A 113 -16.98 -9.21 -1.17
N GLY A 114 -15.84 -8.57 -1.52
CA GLY A 114 -15.10 -8.86 -2.74
C GLY A 114 -14.64 -10.31 -2.85
N ALA A 115 -14.22 -10.93 -1.75
CA ALA A 115 -13.86 -12.35 -1.71
C ALA A 115 -15.09 -13.28 -1.75
N LEU A 116 -16.10 -12.96 -0.97
CA LEU A 116 -17.26 -13.83 -0.76
C LEU A 116 -18.20 -13.87 -1.98
N VAL A 117 -18.35 -12.77 -2.71
CA VAL A 117 -19.25 -12.74 -3.88
C VAL A 117 -18.78 -13.69 -4.98
N PRO A 118 -17.51 -13.63 -5.46
CA PRO A 118 -17.02 -14.62 -6.43
C PRO A 118 -17.06 -16.05 -5.90
N LEU A 119 -16.71 -16.26 -4.64
CA LEU A 119 -16.76 -17.58 -4.01
C LEU A 119 -18.18 -18.17 -3.99
N ALA A 120 -19.19 -17.35 -3.69
CA ALA A 120 -20.58 -17.78 -3.67
C ALA A 120 -21.12 -18.09 -5.08
N VAL A 121 -20.70 -17.32 -6.10
CA VAL A 121 -21.17 -17.46 -7.48
C VAL A 121 -20.44 -18.60 -8.21
N ASP A 122 -19.10 -18.61 -8.13
CA ASP A 122 -18.22 -19.52 -8.87
C ASP A 122 -17.91 -20.81 -8.09
N ARG A 123 -18.15 -20.81 -6.78
CA ARG A 123 -17.83 -21.92 -5.86
C ARG A 123 -16.35 -22.34 -5.89
N SER A 124 -15.48 -21.44 -6.33
CA SER A 124 -14.03 -21.63 -6.36
C SER A 124 -13.31 -20.37 -5.91
N LEU A 125 -12.03 -20.49 -5.56
CA LEU A 125 -11.21 -19.35 -5.15
C LEU A 125 -10.61 -18.57 -6.33
N ARG A 126 -10.79 -19.04 -7.57
CA ARG A 126 -10.08 -18.48 -8.75
C ARG A 126 -10.29 -16.98 -8.95
N PHE A 127 -11.47 -16.45 -8.61
CA PHE A 127 -11.76 -15.00 -8.70
C PHE A 127 -11.74 -14.27 -7.36
N ALA A 128 -11.48 -14.98 -6.25
CA ALA A 128 -11.47 -14.37 -4.92
C ALA A 128 -10.42 -13.24 -4.80
N GLY A 129 -9.22 -13.46 -5.32
CA GLY A 129 -8.16 -12.45 -5.31
C GLY A 129 -8.54 -11.18 -6.08
N LEU A 130 -9.09 -11.32 -7.30
CA LEU A 130 -9.58 -10.19 -8.09
C LEU A 130 -10.73 -9.49 -7.37
N GLY A 131 -11.65 -10.26 -6.79
CA GLY A 131 -12.77 -9.75 -6.01
C GLY A 131 -12.33 -8.92 -4.81
N ILE A 132 -11.29 -9.37 -4.07
CA ILE A 132 -10.70 -8.61 -2.95
C ILE A 132 -10.24 -7.23 -3.43
N GLY A 133 -9.46 -7.16 -4.51
CA GLY A 133 -8.95 -5.88 -5.04
C GLY A 133 -10.06 -4.95 -5.50
N ILE A 134 -11.05 -5.47 -6.22
CA ILE A 134 -12.25 -4.72 -6.63
C ILE A 134 -13.02 -4.25 -5.39
N GLY A 135 -13.20 -5.12 -4.40
CA GLY A 135 -13.92 -4.83 -3.16
C GLY A 135 -13.31 -3.66 -2.38
N VAL A 136 -11.99 -3.65 -2.19
CA VAL A 136 -11.28 -2.52 -1.56
C VAL A 136 -11.47 -1.23 -2.36
N THR A 137 -11.29 -1.31 -3.68
CA THR A 137 -11.40 -0.13 -4.56
C THR A 137 -12.81 0.47 -4.52
N LEU A 138 -13.84 -0.37 -4.68
CA LEU A 138 -15.24 0.07 -4.66
C LEU A 138 -15.65 0.57 -3.27
N ALA A 139 -15.16 -0.04 -2.19
CA ALA A 139 -15.44 0.42 -0.84
C ALA A 139 -14.87 1.82 -0.59
N LEU A 140 -13.64 2.10 -1.02
CA LEU A 140 -13.05 3.44 -0.93
C LEU A 140 -13.84 4.47 -1.76
N ILE A 141 -14.17 4.14 -3.00
CA ILE A 141 -14.96 5.04 -3.87
C ILE A 141 -16.34 5.30 -3.24
N ALA A 142 -17.02 4.26 -2.78
CA ALA A 142 -18.34 4.38 -2.16
C ALA A 142 -18.29 5.21 -0.87
N TRP A 143 -17.27 5.01 -0.03
CA TRP A 143 -17.08 5.81 1.18
C TRP A 143 -16.81 7.28 0.84
N LEU A 144 -15.94 7.58 -0.13
CA LEU A 144 -15.67 8.95 -0.58
C LEU A 144 -16.93 9.62 -1.14
N ALA A 145 -17.69 8.93 -1.98
CA ALA A 145 -18.95 9.43 -2.52
C ALA A 145 -19.97 9.71 -1.40
N TRP A 146 -20.11 8.78 -0.46
CA TRP A 146 -20.97 8.96 0.72
C TRP A 146 -20.58 10.18 1.55
N GLN A 147 -19.28 10.41 1.78
CA GLN A 147 -18.81 11.60 2.49
C GLN A 147 -19.05 12.87 1.70
N GLY A 148 -18.83 12.86 0.38
CA GLY A 148 -19.09 14.01 -0.49
C GLY A 148 -20.56 14.46 -0.48
N LEU A 149 -21.51 13.49 -0.40
CA LEU A 149 -22.94 13.76 -0.34
C LEU A 149 -23.41 14.29 1.04
N ARG A 150 -22.68 13.97 2.11
CA ARG A 150 -23.10 14.28 3.49
C ARG A 150 -22.32 15.40 4.15
N ARG A 151 -21.20 15.79 3.59
CA ARG A 151 -20.33 16.79 4.19
C ARG A 151 -20.82 18.21 3.85
N PRO A 152 -21.14 19.05 4.86
CA PRO A 152 -21.26 20.47 4.61
C PRO A 152 -19.92 21.04 4.12
N ALA A 153 -19.95 22.11 3.34
CA ALA A 153 -18.74 22.76 2.86
C ALA A 153 -17.78 23.03 4.02
N PRO A 154 -16.48 22.68 3.91
CA PRO A 154 -15.51 22.87 4.97
C PRO A 154 -15.35 24.36 5.28
N THR A 155 -15.33 24.70 6.55
CA THR A 155 -15.02 26.06 7.01
C THR A 155 -13.53 26.37 6.77
N ALA A 156 -13.14 27.65 6.81
CA ALA A 156 -11.74 28.02 6.65
C ALA A 156 -10.82 27.40 7.72
N ALA A 157 -11.34 27.18 8.93
CA ALA A 157 -10.62 26.58 10.05
C ALA A 157 -10.38 25.05 9.88
N ASP A 158 -11.21 24.39 9.07
CA ASP A 158 -11.14 22.92 8.83
C ASP A 158 -10.23 22.56 7.66
N ARG A 159 -9.60 23.54 7.00
CA ARG A 159 -8.82 23.29 5.77
C ARG A 159 -7.40 22.88 6.11
N VAL A 160 -7.03 21.71 5.63
CA VAL A 160 -5.62 21.31 5.57
C VAL A 160 -4.88 22.29 4.63
N PRO A 161 -3.62 22.69 4.92
CA PRO A 161 -2.82 23.50 4.01
C PRO A 161 -2.84 22.91 2.59
N ALA A 162 -3.05 23.77 1.60
CA ALA A 162 -3.34 23.33 0.22
C ALA A 162 -2.17 22.56 -0.41
N ASP A 163 -0.95 22.96 -0.15
CA ASP A 163 0.29 22.31 -0.57
C ASP A 163 0.39 20.89 0.02
N ARG A 164 0.18 20.76 1.31
CA ARG A 164 0.18 19.46 2.00
C ARG A 164 -0.93 18.54 1.48
N ALA A 165 -2.14 19.07 1.32
CA ALA A 165 -3.26 18.31 0.77
C ALA A 165 -2.97 17.85 -0.66
N ALA A 166 -2.36 18.70 -1.50
CA ALA A 166 -1.99 18.37 -2.87
C ALA A 166 -0.96 17.23 -2.91
N VAL A 167 0.09 17.30 -2.08
CA VAL A 167 1.13 16.26 -2.03
C VAL A 167 0.54 14.93 -1.55
N ILE A 168 -0.25 14.92 -0.45
CA ILE A 168 -0.88 13.69 0.05
C ILE A 168 -1.82 13.09 -1.00
N THR A 169 -2.62 13.92 -1.69
CA THR A 169 -3.55 13.47 -2.72
C THR A 169 -2.81 12.86 -3.92
N ALA A 170 -1.73 13.51 -4.37
CA ALA A 170 -0.91 12.99 -5.47
C ALA A 170 -0.27 11.64 -5.12
N LEU A 171 0.34 11.53 -3.94
CA LEU A 171 0.95 10.28 -3.46
C LEU A 171 -0.10 9.17 -3.28
N LEU A 172 -1.26 9.50 -2.69
CA LEU A 172 -2.37 8.57 -2.55
C LEU A 172 -2.86 8.07 -3.92
N GLY A 173 -2.95 8.95 -4.91
CA GLY A 173 -3.31 8.59 -6.28
C GLY A 173 -2.34 7.60 -6.91
N VAL A 174 -1.03 7.79 -6.74
CA VAL A 174 0.00 6.86 -7.24
C VAL A 174 -0.09 5.51 -6.51
N LEU A 175 -0.23 5.51 -5.18
CA LEU A 175 -0.36 4.28 -4.40
C LEU A 175 -1.64 3.50 -4.76
N ALA A 176 -2.75 4.20 -4.96
CA ALA A 176 -4.01 3.60 -5.39
C ALA A 176 -3.91 3.02 -6.81
N ALA A 177 -3.27 3.74 -7.75
CA ALA A 177 -3.05 3.26 -9.10
C ALA A 177 -2.21 1.97 -9.12
N HIS A 178 -1.11 1.93 -8.35
CA HIS A 178 -0.30 0.71 -8.21
C HIS A 178 -1.11 -0.42 -7.58
N PHE A 179 -1.90 -0.14 -6.52
CA PHE A 179 -2.76 -1.15 -5.92
C PHE A 179 -3.74 -1.77 -6.94
N VAL A 180 -4.34 -0.95 -7.80
CA VAL A 180 -5.24 -1.44 -8.86
C VAL A 180 -4.48 -2.23 -9.92
N GLU A 181 -3.31 -1.77 -10.33
CA GLU A 181 -2.46 -2.41 -11.34
C GLU A 181 -2.07 -3.84 -10.93
N ILE A 182 -1.66 -4.06 -9.69
CA ILE A 182 -1.22 -5.38 -9.20
C ILE A 182 -2.36 -6.40 -9.02
N GLN A 183 -3.62 -5.98 -9.19
CA GLN A 183 -4.75 -6.93 -9.23
C GLN A 183 -4.75 -7.78 -10.51
N VAL A 184 -4.06 -7.33 -11.55
CA VAL A 184 -3.94 -8.02 -12.82
C VAL A 184 -2.50 -8.00 -13.37
N GLY A 185 -1.55 -7.50 -12.59
CA GLY A 185 -0.13 -7.38 -12.89
C GLY A 185 0.75 -8.25 -11.99
N ILE A 186 2.06 -8.18 -12.23
CA ILE A 186 3.08 -8.74 -11.35
C ILE A 186 3.84 -7.57 -10.73
N PRO A 187 3.82 -7.41 -9.40
CA PRO A 187 4.70 -6.45 -8.77
C PRO A 187 6.16 -6.93 -8.88
N VAL A 188 6.96 -6.18 -9.62
CA VAL A 188 8.41 -6.42 -9.67
C VAL A 188 9.10 -5.70 -8.50
N THR A 189 10.30 -6.13 -8.13
CA THR A 189 11.04 -5.54 -6.99
C THR A 189 11.13 -4.02 -7.06
N ALA A 190 11.37 -3.46 -8.25
CA ALA A 190 11.47 -2.02 -8.44
C ALA A 190 10.16 -1.28 -8.11
N THR A 191 9.01 -1.80 -8.55
CA THR A 191 7.70 -1.20 -8.26
C THR A 191 7.31 -1.35 -6.80
N GLN A 192 7.66 -2.46 -6.16
CA GLN A 192 7.45 -2.67 -4.72
C GLN A 192 8.29 -1.70 -3.88
N VAL A 193 9.58 -1.54 -4.19
CA VAL A 193 10.45 -0.58 -3.50
C VAL A 193 9.90 0.85 -3.67
N MET A 194 9.50 1.22 -4.89
CA MET A 194 8.91 2.54 -5.16
C MET A 194 7.61 2.75 -4.38
N PHE A 195 6.71 1.76 -4.34
CA PHE A 195 5.47 1.82 -3.57
C PHE A 195 5.73 2.13 -2.09
N TRP A 196 6.61 1.36 -1.44
CA TRP A 196 6.89 1.56 -0.02
C TRP A 196 7.68 2.84 0.27
N ALA A 197 8.57 3.27 -0.65
CA ALA A 197 9.26 4.56 -0.54
C ALA A 197 8.27 5.73 -0.60
N LEU A 198 7.35 5.73 -1.58
CA LEU A 198 6.33 6.77 -1.70
C LEU A 198 5.33 6.75 -0.54
N ALA A 199 4.99 5.56 -0.02
CA ALA A 199 4.20 5.42 1.20
C ALA A 199 4.92 6.06 2.41
N GLY A 200 6.23 5.83 2.56
CA GLY A 200 7.05 6.46 3.59
C GLY A 200 7.08 7.99 3.48
N VAL A 201 7.22 8.54 2.26
CA VAL A 201 7.12 9.98 2.02
C VAL A 201 5.73 10.50 2.39
N MET A 202 4.66 9.82 1.98
CA MET A 202 3.29 10.20 2.34
C MET A 202 3.09 10.24 3.86
N VAL A 203 3.61 9.25 4.60
CA VAL A 203 3.57 9.23 6.06
C VAL A 203 4.35 10.41 6.65
N SER A 204 5.54 10.72 6.16
CA SER A 204 6.38 11.83 6.63
C SER A 204 5.68 13.19 6.46
N VAL A 205 5.08 13.42 5.29
CA VAL A 205 4.24 14.61 5.02
C VAL A 205 3.00 14.60 5.94
N GLY A 206 2.36 13.45 6.06
CA GLY A 206 1.13 13.30 6.85
C GLY A 206 1.30 13.58 8.34
N VAL A 207 2.44 13.23 8.94
CA VAL A 207 2.75 13.50 10.34
C VAL A 207 3.43 14.87 10.57
N GLY A 208 3.65 15.67 9.52
CA GLY A 208 4.24 17.02 9.61
C GLY A 208 5.74 17.03 9.95
N ARG A 209 6.46 15.93 9.72
CA ARG A 209 7.91 15.89 10.03
C ARG A 209 8.74 16.79 9.10
N LEU A 210 8.32 16.95 7.85
CA LEU A 210 9.02 17.81 6.89
C LEU A 210 8.83 19.30 7.24
N ASP A 211 7.68 19.66 7.83
CA ASP A 211 7.41 21.03 8.29
C ASP A 211 8.22 21.40 9.54
N ALA A 212 8.55 20.41 10.38
CA ALA A 212 9.29 20.60 11.63
C ALA A 212 10.78 20.94 11.38
N ASP A 213 11.38 20.38 10.33
CA ASP A 213 12.78 20.66 9.96
C ASP A 213 12.94 22.09 9.40
N GLU A 214 11.92 22.63 8.73
CA GLU A 214 11.90 24.01 8.22
C GLU A 214 11.66 25.03 9.33
N ALA A 215 10.98 24.62 10.41
CA ALA A 215 10.73 25.44 11.60
C ALA A 215 11.85 25.34 12.66
N ALA A 216 12.86 24.47 12.47
CA ALA A 216 14.03 24.45 13.34
C ALA A 216 14.76 25.81 13.22
N PRO A 217 14.94 26.57 14.33
CA PRO A 217 15.64 27.84 14.24
C PRO A 217 17.01 27.59 13.63
N ALA A 218 17.34 28.34 12.58
CA ALA A 218 18.71 28.35 12.05
C ALA A 218 19.65 28.46 13.26
N VAL A 219 20.51 27.45 13.44
CA VAL A 219 21.50 27.48 14.51
C VAL A 219 22.24 28.80 14.34
N GLU A 220 21.93 29.75 15.23
CA GLU A 220 22.53 31.06 15.23
C GLU A 220 24.06 30.83 15.28
N ALA A 221 24.71 31.13 14.17
CA ALA A 221 26.15 30.94 14.06
C ALA A 221 26.75 31.66 15.24
N ALA A 222 27.39 30.90 16.14
CA ALA A 222 28.03 31.44 17.35
C ALA A 222 28.84 32.69 16.95
N PRO A 223 28.69 33.83 17.63
CA PRO A 223 29.39 35.02 17.28
C PRO A 223 30.87 34.72 17.22
N THR A 224 31.46 34.87 16.05
CA THR A 224 32.91 34.80 15.84
C THR A 224 33.54 35.72 16.87
N GLN A 225 34.22 35.15 17.89
CA GLN A 225 34.95 35.92 18.86
C GLN A 225 35.91 36.86 18.10
N ALA A 226 35.59 38.15 18.15
CA ALA A 226 36.45 39.19 17.61
C ALA A 226 37.86 39.03 18.27
N ALA A 227 38.85 38.82 17.44
CA ALA A 227 40.22 38.75 17.85
C ALA A 227 40.55 39.96 18.74
N ALA A 228 41.04 39.72 19.97
CA ALA A 228 41.49 40.73 20.89
C ALA A 228 42.62 41.57 20.24
N PRO A 229 42.60 42.91 20.37
CA PRO A 229 43.65 43.74 19.79
C PRO A 229 45.00 43.45 20.44
N ALA A 230 46.00 43.21 19.61
CA ALA A 230 47.39 42.99 20.04
C ALA A 230 47.87 44.16 20.93
N SER A 231 48.32 43.81 22.16
CA SER A 231 48.95 44.76 23.10
C SER A 231 50.25 45.30 22.50
N LYS A 232 50.33 46.64 22.34
CA LYS A 232 51.55 47.34 21.96
C LYS A 232 52.58 47.14 23.04
N GLU A 233 53.64 46.42 22.73
CA GLU A 233 54.90 46.42 23.53
C GLU A 233 55.44 47.83 23.65
N ARG A 234 55.53 48.32 24.87
CA ARG A 234 56.24 49.55 25.17
C ARG A 234 57.77 49.27 25.12
N GLY A 235 58.39 49.94 24.22
CA GLY A 235 59.91 49.94 24.10
C GLY A 235 60.59 50.31 25.40
N ALA A 236 61.53 49.46 25.81
CA ALA A 236 62.52 49.77 26.83
C ALA A 236 63.61 50.60 26.19
N LYS A 237 63.96 51.75 26.78
CA LYS A 237 65.16 52.56 26.45
C LYS A 237 66.40 51.92 27.02
N PRO A 238 67.56 51.97 26.35
CA PRO A 238 68.80 51.51 26.85
C PRO A 238 69.52 52.60 27.75
N LEU A 239 70.18 52.11 28.76
CA LEU A 239 71.34 52.76 29.37
C LEU A 239 72.55 51.90 29.15
#